data_fb37f1365a1c128caaaa7c758dfa32e4
#
_entry.id   fb37f1365a1c128caaaa7c758dfa32e4
#
_cell.length_a   1.000
_cell.length_b   1.000
_cell.length_c   1.000
_cell.angle_alpha   90.00
_cell.angle_beta   90.00
_cell.angle_gamma   90.00
#
_symmetry.space_group_name_H-M   'P 1'
#
loop_
_entity.id
_entity.type
_entity.pdbx_description
1 polymer ?
#
loop_
_entity_poly.entity_id
_entity_poly.type
_entity_poly.pdbx_seq_one_letter_code
_entity_poly.pdbx_strand_id
1 'polypeptide(L)'
;MKILTKSFLILIITSSVNLLSQLPENIADLVDQSAPAVVNITAKKEVSQRSSFGYGGIPDEMLERFGIPRDYREMPQQRRESVSFGSGFILKNNYILTNFHVVEDATEVVVSLSDRREFKAEVVGVDPLSDLAVLEVEGKNLPVVDVGNSDKLNVGDWVIAIGSPFSFDFSVTAGIVSAKGRSIQNNNIGNYVPFLQTDVAINPGNSGGPLFNLDGDVVGINSQIYSRSGGYQGLAFAIPINVAMDVADQIINNGEVSRGYLGVRMSEVDSDLADALGMDKPYGALINDVEEGESADMAGLVPGDVIIEFDDQEIKFSSDLPHVVGQIRPDSYAKAKVIRDGKEITLDFTLGELPINSEQFIPAKTQQSSDPLGLKVADIDRNNPAMTNMPEGAIVSRVNPNSAASGKVNRGDIITMIQYKGRKYNVYDVDSFNQAIGNFSSGDKIAIHLMRNGTRLIRSVTLS
;
A
#
# COMPACT_ATOMS: atom_id res chain seq x y z
N MET A 1 -73.17 50.89 -1.26
CA MET A 1 -71.78 51.09 -0.89
C MET A 1 -71.27 49.73 -0.37
N LYS A 2 -71.01 48.85 -1.26
CA LYS A 2 -70.61 47.47 -1.06
C LYS A 2 -69.55 47.18 -2.13
N ILE A 3 -68.66 46.24 -1.85
CA ILE A 3 -67.64 45.68 -2.73
C ILE A 3 -66.27 46.33 -2.50
N LEU A 4 -65.43 45.62 -1.70
CA LEU A 4 -63.99 45.49 -1.87
C LEU A 4 -63.41 44.67 -0.70
N THR A 5 -63.65 43.36 -0.71
CA THR A 5 -62.92 42.37 0.14
C THR A 5 -63.07 40.99 -0.42
N LYS A 6 -62.47 40.67 -1.56
CA LYS A 6 -62.24 39.31 -2.02
C LYS A 6 -61.18 39.32 -3.12
N SER A 7 -59.93 39.50 -2.81
CA SER A 7 -58.81 39.22 -3.72
C SER A 7 -57.47 39.28 -2.98
N PHE A 8 -57.28 38.50 -1.90
CA PHE A 8 -55.96 38.42 -1.28
C PHE A 8 -55.76 37.04 -0.59
N LEU A 9 -56.14 35.95 -1.24
CA LEU A 9 -55.90 34.62 -0.66
C LEU A 9 -55.54 33.53 -1.71
N ILE A 10 -54.86 33.88 -2.81
CA ILE A 10 -54.37 32.88 -3.78
C ILE A 10 -52.98 33.29 -4.28
N LEU A 11 -52.00 33.45 -3.41
CA LEU A 11 -50.58 33.60 -3.85
C LEU A 11 -49.59 33.16 -2.82
N ILE A 12 -49.83 32.09 -2.04
CA ILE A 12 -48.84 31.47 -1.12
C ILE A 12 -48.90 29.94 -1.19
N ILE A 13 -49.09 29.33 -2.34
CA ILE A 13 -49.02 27.85 -2.48
C ILE A 13 -48.21 27.42 -3.72
N THR A 14 -47.22 28.18 -4.15
CA THR A 14 -46.33 27.74 -5.25
C THR A 14 -44.85 27.83 -4.97
N SER A 15 -44.43 27.95 -3.71
CA SER A 15 -42.97 27.99 -3.39
C SER A 15 -42.51 26.95 -2.37
N SER A 16 -43.22 25.83 -2.21
CA SER A 16 -42.83 24.79 -1.24
C SER A 16 -42.82 23.36 -1.83
N VAL A 17 -42.50 23.20 -3.12
CA VAL A 17 -42.39 21.87 -3.74
C VAL A 17 -41.06 21.71 -4.46
N ASN A 18 -39.95 22.07 -3.82
CA ASN A 18 -38.61 21.68 -4.31
C ASN A 18 -37.65 21.32 -3.17
N LEU A 19 -38.15 20.66 -2.14
CA LEU A 19 -37.28 20.18 -1.06
C LEU A 19 -37.51 18.69 -0.73
N LEU A 20 -37.94 17.92 -1.71
CA LEU A 20 -38.10 16.48 -1.55
C LEU A 20 -37.50 15.77 -2.74
N SER A 21 -36.37 15.22 -2.50
CA SER A 21 -35.62 14.14 -3.15
C SER A 21 -34.26 14.60 -3.68
N GLN A 22 -33.27 14.54 -2.83
CA GLN A 22 -31.87 14.36 -3.23
C GLN A 22 -31.53 12.86 -3.31
N LEU A 23 -32.45 12.04 -3.75
CA LEU A 23 -32.08 10.80 -4.40
C LEU A 23 -31.80 11.18 -5.85
N PRO A 24 -30.73 10.73 -6.46
CA PRO A 24 -30.49 10.98 -7.87
C PRO A 24 -31.73 10.50 -8.62
N GLU A 25 -32.24 11.32 -9.52
CA GLU A 25 -33.39 10.96 -10.33
C GLU A 25 -33.13 9.66 -11.10
N ASN A 26 -31.83 9.32 -11.34
CA ASN A 26 -31.44 8.06 -11.94
C ASN A 26 -29.96 7.71 -11.67
N ILE A 27 -29.68 6.76 -10.77
CA ILE A 27 -28.35 6.16 -10.59
C ILE A 27 -27.81 5.57 -11.90
N ALA A 28 -28.70 5.09 -12.78
CA ALA A 28 -28.31 4.51 -14.06
C ALA A 28 -27.61 5.55 -14.96
N ASP A 29 -28.10 6.80 -15.01
CA ASP A 29 -27.48 7.85 -15.81
C ASP A 29 -26.06 8.19 -15.31
N LEU A 30 -25.85 8.20 -13.99
CA LEU A 30 -24.53 8.37 -13.40
C LEU A 30 -23.60 7.22 -13.81
N VAL A 31 -24.10 5.99 -13.73
CA VAL A 31 -23.33 4.80 -14.11
C VAL A 31 -22.95 4.84 -15.59
N ASP A 32 -23.89 5.17 -16.47
CA ASP A 32 -23.63 5.27 -17.91
C ASP A 32 -22.54 6.31 -18.25
N GLN A 33 -22.46 7.39 -17.49
CA GLN A 33 -21.46 8.44 -17.67
C GLN A 33 -20.09 8.06 -17.08
N SER A 34 -20.06 7.40 -15.92
CA SER A 34 -18.85 7.17 -15.14
C SER A 34 -18.19 5.81 -15.43
N ALA A 35 -18.98 4.77 -15.72
CA ALA A 35 -18.47 3.41 -15.93
C ALA A 35 -17.44 3.29 -17.07
N PRO A 36 -17.49 4.06 -18.17
CA PRO A 36 -16.47 3.98 -19.22
C PRO A 36 -15.06 4.25 -18.73
N ALA A 37 -14.87 5.05 -17.66
CA ALA A 37 -13.59 5.37 -17.08
C ALA A 37 -13.12 4.35 -16.03
N VAL A 38 -13.95 3.38 -15.67
CA VAL A 38 -13.59 2.28 -14.77
C VAL A 38 -13.01 1.13 -15.57
N VAL A 39 -11.90 0.58 -15.11
CA VAL A 39 -11.17 -0.46 -15.82
C VAL A 39 -11.05 -1.74 -15.01
N ASN A 40 -10.96 -2.87 -15.70
CA ASN A 40 -10.50 -4.12 -15.12
C ASN A 40 -8.97 -4.17 -15.14
N ILE A 41 -8.37 -4.67 -14.06
CA ILE A 41 -6.94 -4.88 -13.95
C ILE A 41 -6.69 -6.36 -13.77
N THR A 42 -5.90 -6.93 -14.66
CA THR A 42 -5.40 -8.30 -14.60
C THR A 42 -3.90 -8.26 -14.38
N ALA A 43 -3.45 -8.73 -13.23
CA ALA A 43 -2.06 -8.77 -12.84
C ALA A 43 -1.55 -10.21 -12.80
N LYS A 44 -0.56 -10.54 -13.61
CA LYS A 44 0.08 -11.87 -13.65
C LYS A 44 1.26 -11.89 -12.69
N LYS A 45 1.35 -12.92 -11.88
CA LYS A 45 2.44 -13.15 -10.92
C LYS A 45 3.14 -14.47 -11.22
N GLU A 46 4.46 -14.49 -11.21
CA GLU A 46 5.22 -15.75 -11.21
C GLU A 46 5.33 -16.28 -9.79
N VAL A 47 4.61 -17.33 -9.47
CA VAL A 47 4.73 -18.00 -8.18
C VAL A 47 5.80 -19.07 -8.27
N SER A 48 6.97 -18.79 -7.72
CA SER A 48 7.97 -19.82 -7.40
C SER A 48 7.52 -20.52 -6.10
N GLN A 49 6.72 -21.56 -6.23
CA GLN A 49 6.29 -22.33 -5.07
C GLN A 49 7.48 -23.11 -4.50
N ARG A 50 8.09 -22.60 -3.43
CA ARG A 50 8.72 -23.46 -2.42
C ARG A 50 7.58 -24.12 -1.66
N SER A 51 6.99 -25.16 -2.21
CA SER A 51 6.07 -25.99 -1.45
C SER A 51 6.87 -26.76 -0.41
N SER A 52 6.83 -26.31 0.82
CA SER A 52 7.17 -27.08 2.01
C SER A 52 6.12 -28.16 2.32
N PHE A 53 5.17 -28.39 1.39
CA PHE A 53 4.09 -29.33 1.55
C PHE A 53 4.05 -30.27 0.32
N GLY A 54 4.60 -31.46 0.51
CA GLY A 54 4.37 -32.57 -0.40
C GLY A 54 2.88 -32.97 -0.39
N TYR A 55 2.41 -33.50 -1.52
CA TYR A 55 1.12 -34.15 -1.73
C TYR A 55 -0.08 -33.57 -0.94
N GLY A 56 -0.73 -32.53 -1.45
CA GLY A 56 -2.01 -32.06 -0.91
C GLY A 56 -1.97 -31.46 0.49
N GLY A 57 -0.83 -30.92 0.95
CA GLY A 57 -0.72 -30.29 2.27
C GLY A 57 -0.24 -31.23 3.37
N ILE A 58 0.24 -32.43 3.04
CA ILE A 58 0.79 -33.40 4.01
C ILE A 58 2.30 -33.16 4.15
N PRO A 59 2.86 -33.01 5.38
CA PRO A 59 4.29 -32.85 5.61
C PRO A 59 5.09 -34.09 5.15
N ASP A 60 6.31 -33.87 4.64
CA ASP A 60 7.21 -34.92 4.12
C ASP A 60 7.46 -36.06 5.12
N GLU A 61 7.56 -35.75 6.42
CA GLU A 61 7.72 -36.72 7.51
C GLU A 61 6.52 -37.67 7.62
N MET A 62 5.33 -37.20 7.27
CA MET A 62 4.11 -37.96 7.26
C MET A 62 4.03 -38.87 6.03
N LEU A 63 4.52 -38.42 4.88
CA LEU A 63 4.60 -39.19 3.64
C LEU A 63 5.58 -40.37 3.77
N GLU A 64 6.70 -40.19 4.49
CA GLU A 64 7.63 -41.28 4.81
C GLU A 64 6.98 -42.38 5.67
N ARG A 65 6.16 -41.99 6.63
CA ARG A 65 5.43 -42.93 7.48
C ARG A 65 4.39 -43.78 6.72
N PHE A 66 3.86 -43.23 5.61
CA PHE A 66 2.92 -43.95 4.74
C PHE A 66 3.61 -44.70 3.59
N GLY A 67 4.95 -44.77 3.58
CA GLY A 67 5.73 -45.55 2.61
C GLY A 67 5.65 -45.03 1.17
N ILE A 68 5.40 -43.74 0.98
CA ILE A 68 5.35 -43.11 -0.35
C ILE A 68 6.78 -42.88 -0.83
N PRO A 69 7.23 -43.49 -1.95
CA PRO A 69 8.60 -43.38 -2.44
C PRO A 69 8.99 -41.93 -2.81
N ARG A 70 10.26 -41.58 -2.63
CA ARG A 70 10.81 -40.25 -2.94
C ARG A 70 10.64 -39.86 -4.41
N ASP A 71 10.67 -40.81 -5.32
CA ASP A 71 10.54 -40.58 -6.75
C ASP A 71 9.17 -39.99 -7.17
N TYR A 72 8.14 -40.20 -6.36
CA TYR A 72 6.82 -39.58 -6.55
C TYR A 72 6.74 -38.12 -6.02
N ARG A 73 7.78 -37.67 -5.33
CA ARG A 73 7.86 -36.32 -4.73
C ARG A 73 8.49 -35.29 -5.68
N GLU A 74 9.24 -35.79 -6.69
CA GLU A 74 9.88 -34.96 -7.72
C GLU A 74 8.99 -34.89 -8.97
N MET A 75 7.78 -34.30 -8.82
CA MET A 75 7.09 -33.85 -10.03
C MET A 75 7.79 -32.57 -10.51
N PRO A 76 7.97 -32.42 -11.86
CA PRO A 76 8.55 -31.21 -12.42
C PRO A 76 7.79 -30.01 -11.87
N GLN A 77 8.52 -29.03 -11.31
CA GLN A 77 7.96 -27.76 -10.87
C GLN A 77 7.34 -27.09 -12.09
N GLN A 78 6.04 -27.24 -12.28
CA GLN A 78 5.30 -26.40 -13.20
C GLN A 78 5.26 -25.02 -12.56
N ARG A 79 5.91 -24.04 -13.21
CA ARG A 79 5.68 -22.64 -12.93
C ARG A 79 4.18 -22.41 -13.09
N ARG A 80 3.49 -22.16 -12.00
CA ARG A 80 2.09 -21.77 -12.04
C ARG A 80 2.05 -20.25 -12.06
N GLU A 81 1.54 -19.71 -13.14
CA GLU A 81 1.14 -18.32 -13.18
C GLU A 81 -0.06 -18.15 -12.24
N SER A 82 0.05 -17.25 -11.30
CA SER A 82 -1.06 -16.79 -10.49
C SER A 82 -1.56 -15.49 -11.12
N VAL A 83 -2.86 -15.33 -11.21
CA VAL A 83 -3.49 -14.12 -11.74
C VAL A 83 -4.29 -13.46 -10.63
N SER A 84 -4.02 -12.18 -10.38
CA SER A 84 -4.80 -11.31 -9.51
C SER A 84 -5.74 -10.46 -10.38
N PHE A 85 -6.94 -10.23 -9.88
CA PHE A 85 -7.94 -9.39 -10.54
C PHE A 85 -8.36 -8.25 -9.62
N GLY A 86 -8.56 -7.08 -10.20
CA GLY A 86 -9.06 -5.91 -9.51
C GLY A 86 -9.65 -4.90 -10.48
N SER A 87 -10.00 -3.76 -9.96
CA SER A 87 -10.49 -2.61 -10.72
C SER A 87 -9.55 -1.43 -10.57
N GLY A 88 -9.73 -0.45 -11.41
CA GLY A 88 -9.09 0.85 -11.34
C GLY A 88 -9.94 1.89 -12.04
N PHE A 89 -9.47 3.11 -12.08
CA PHE A 89 -10.12 4.17 -12.83
C PHE A 89 -9.08 5.13 -13.44
N ILE A 90 -9.45 5.67 -14.60
CA ILE A 90 -8.54 6.46 -15.42
C ILE A 90 -8.62 7.93 -14.96
N LEU A 91 -7.48 8.48 -14.64
CA LEU A 91 -7.23 9.90 -14.39
C LEU A 91 -6.75 10.60 -15.68
N LYS A 92 -6.60 11.92 -15.61
CA LYS A 92 -5.94 12.70 -16.67
C LYS A 92 -4.52 12.19 -16.94
N ASN A 93 -4.04 12.43 -18.16
CA ASN A 93 -2.70 12.04 -18.61
C ASN A 93 -2.47 10.51 -18.65
N ASN A 94 -3.54 9.72 -18.82
CA ASN A 94 -3.49 8.26 -18.94
C ASN A 94 -2.99 7.52 -17.68
N TYR A 95 -2.98 8.17 -16.53
CA TYR A 95 -2.73 7.50 -15.25
C TYR A 95 -3.96 6.75 -14.79
N ILE A 96 -3.74 5.66 -14.09
CA ILE A 96 -4.80 4.82 -13.50
C ILE A 96 -4.48 4.63 -12.03
N LEU A 97 -5.46 4.87 -11.17
CA LEU A 97 -5.37 4.52 -9.75
C LEU A 97 -6.01 3.16 -9.50
N THR A 98 -5.35 2.39 -8.63
CA THR A 98 -5.83 1.10 -8.13
C THR A 98 -5.22 0.82 -6.76
N ASN A 99 -5.53 -0.32 -6.16
CA ASN A 99 -4.87 -0.76 -4.93
C ASN A 99 -3.52 -1.43 -5.20
N PHE A 100 -2.60 -1.28 -4.25
CA PHE A 100 -1.30 -1.93 -4.28
C PHE A 100 -1.42 -3.46 -4.32
N HIS A 101 -2.27 -4.05 -3.46
CA HIS A 101 -2.44 -5.51 -3.38
C HIS A 101 -2.93 -6.15 -4.71
N VAL A 102 -3.56 -5.37 -5.60
CA VAL A 102 -3.98 -5.83 -6.94
C VAL A 102 -2.75 -6.10 -7.82
N VAL A 103 -1.74 -5.24 -7.75
CA VAL A 103 -0.53 -5.29 -8.60
C VAL A 103 0.74 -5.75 -7.89
N GLU A 104 0.65 -6.07 -6.60
CA GLU A 104 1.76 -6.58 -5.80
C GLU A 104 2.41 -7.80 -6.47
N ASP A 105 3.75 -7.81 -6.59
CA ASP A 105 4.55 -8.86 -7.25
C ASP A 105 4.15 -9.17 -8.71
N ALA A 106 3.41 -8.31 -9.38
CA ALA A 106 3.02 -8.51 -10.76
C ALA A 106 4.22 -8.40 -11.71
N THR A 107 4.36 -9.38 -12.61
CA THR A 107 5.34 -9.36 -13.70
C THR A 107 4.77 -8.72 -14.96
N GLU A 108 3.46 -8.73 -15.11
CA GLU A 108 2.73 -8.10 -16.19
C GLU A 108 1.38 -7.60 -15.67
N VAL A 109 1.01 -6.37 -16.04
CA VAL A 109 -0.29 -5.77 -15.73
C VAL A 109 -0.99 -5.42 -17.04
N VAL A 110 -2.22 -5.89 -17.20
CA VAL A 110 -3.08 -5.60 -18.33
C VAL A 110 -4.33 -4.88 -17.83
N VAL A 111 -4.66 -3.79 -18.48
CA VAL A 111 -5.84 -2.96 -18.21
C VAL A 111 -6.83 -3.14 -19.35
N SER A 112 -8.06 -3.54 -19.03
CA SER A 112 -9.14 -3.73 -20.01
C SER A 112 -10.27 -2.74 -19.73
N LEU A 113 -10.69 -2.01 -20.77
CA LEU A 113 -11.82 -1.07 -20.73
C LEU A 113 -13.14 -1.78 -21.00
N SER A 114 -14.26 -1.12 -20.66
CA SER A 114 -15.62 -1.60 -20.95
C SER A 114 -15.91 -1.79 -22.45
N ASP A 115 -15.22 -1.05 -23.33
CA ASP A 115 -15.31 -1.18 -24.78
C ASP A 115 -14.39 -2.28 -25.36
N ARG A 116 -13.77 -3.09 -24.49
CA ARG A 116 -12.87 -4.21 -24.81
C ARG A 116 -11.50 -3.82 -25.35
N ARG A 117 -11.13 -2.54 -25.30
CA ARG A 117 -9.72 -2.17 -25.54
C ARG A 117 -8.87 -2.66 -24.37
N GLU A 118 -7.71 -3.22 -24.69
CA GLU A 118 -6.76 -3.70 -23.71
C GLU A 118 -5.42 -2.95 -23.89
N PHE A 119 -4.80 -2.62 -22.76
CA PHE A 119 -3.53 -1.93 -22.71
C PHE A 119 -2.61 -2.64 -21.74
N LYS A 120 -1.34 -2.78 -22.13
CA LYS A 120 -0.31 -3.12 -21.17
C LYS A 120 -0.03 -1.88 -20.33
N ALA A 121 -0.08 -2.04 -19.01
CA ALA A 121 0.17 -0.94 -18.09
C ALA A 121 1.57 -1.05 -17.49
N GLU A 122 2.22 0.10 -17.30
CA GLU A 122 3.43 0.23 -16.52
C GLU A 122 3.09 0.69 -15.11
N VAL A 123 3.72 0.09 -14.09
CA VAL A 123 3.59 0.53 -12.71
C VAL A 123 4.51 1.71 -12.50
N VAL A 124 3.95 2.91 -12.38
CA VAL A 124 4.70 4.16 -12.12
C VAL A 124 5.30 4.13 -10.72
N GLY A 125 4.50 3.69 -9.74
CA GLY A 125 4.94 3.49 -8.38
C GLY A 125 3.82 2.96 -7.51
N VAL A 126 4.16 2.62 -6.27
CA VAL A 126 3.24 2.03 -5.29
C VAL A 126 3.48 2.61 -3.92
N ASP A 127 2.44 2.59 -3.11
CA ASP A 127 2.50 2.90 -1.68
C ASP A 127 1.79 1.80 -0.87
N PRO A 128 2.54 0.85 -0.32
CA PRO A 128 1.97 -0.22 0.48
C PRO A 128 1.28 0.24 1.76
N LEU A 129 1.71 1.37 2.34
CA LEU A 129 1.15 1.88 3.60
C LEU A 129 -0.27 2.44 3.42
N SER A 130 -0.60 2.92 2.23
CA SER A 130 -1.97 3.34 1.90
C SER A 130 -2.69 2.38 0.97
N ASP A 131 -2.07 1.24 0.60
CA ASP A 131 -2.62 0.26 -0.35
C ASP A 131 -2.95 0.89 -1.71
N LEU A 132 -2.07 1.74 -2.25
CA LEU A 132 -2.27 2.44 -3.51
C LEU A 132 -1.19 2.10 -4.54
N ALA A 133 -1.59 2.10 -5.80
CA ALA A 133 -0.71 1.98 -6.95
C ALA A 133 -1.14 2.94 -8.06
N VAL A 134 -0.16 3.54 -8.73
CA VAL A 134 -0.34 4.35 -9.94
C VAL A 134 0.20 3.58 -11.12
N LEU A 135 -0.65 3.41 -12.13
CA LEU A 135 -0.29 2.79 -13.40
C LEU A 135 -0.34 3.84 -14.50
N GLU A 136 0.38 3.61 -15.58
CA GLU A 136 0.35 4.40 -16.82
C GLU A 136 0.07 3.48 -18.00
N VAL A 137 -0.75 3.95 -18.95
CA VAL A 137 -1.05 3.23 -20.19
C VAL A 137 -0.85 4.12 -21.41
N GLU A 138 -0.39 3.55 -22.52
CA GLU A 138 -0.32 4.24 -23.79
C GLU A 138 -1.65 4.14 -24.53
N GLY A 139 -2.55 5.09 -24.31
CA GLY A 139 -3.88 5.14 -24.91
C GLY A 139 -4.24 6.51 -25.47
N LYS A 140 -5.12 6.55 -26.48
CA LYS A 140 -5.68 7.81 -27.01
C LYS A 140 -7.18 7.87 -26.72
N ASN A 141 -7.64 9.08 -26.36
CA ASN A 141 -9.05 9.35 -26.10
C ASN A 141 -9.63 8.40 -25.04
N LEU A 142 -8.89 8.22 -23.95
CA LEU A 142 -9.37 7.46 -22.81
C LEU A 142 -10.41 8.28 -22.04
N PRO A 143 -11.52 7.68 -21.62
CA PRO A 143 -12.46 8.32 -20.70
C PRO A 143 -11.78 8.52 -19.34
N VAL A 144 -12.06 9.64 -18.69
CA VAL A 144 -11.47 9.98 -17.38
C VAL A 144 -12.59 10.25 -16.38
N VAL A 145 -12.33 9.99 -15.10
CA VAL A 145 -13.25 10.34 -14.02
C VAL A 145 -13.09 11.81 -13.61
N ASP A 146 -14.15 12.37 -13.05
CA ASP A 146 -14.06 13.60 -12.27
C ASP A 146 -13.73 13.25 -10.81
N VAL A 147 -12.77 14.01 -10.24
CA VAL A 147 -12.29 13.80 -8.87
C VAL A 147 -13.01 14.76 -7.94
N GLY A 148 -13.70 14.21 -6.95
CA GLY A 148 -14.43 14.95 -5.94
C GLY A 148 -13.58 15.36 -4.74
N ASN A 149 -14.25 15.53 -3.60
CA ASN A 149 -13.62 15.90 -2.34
C ASN A 149 -14.18 15.06 -1.20
N SER A 150 -13.38 14.13 -0.67
CA SER A 150 -13.78 13.22 0.42
C SER A 150 -14.00 13.94 1.77
N ASP A 151 -13.44 15.13 1.97
CA ASP A 151 -13.62 15.87 3.24
C ASP A 151 -15.04 16.41 3.36
N LYS A 152 -15.71 16.69 2.22
CA LYS A 152 -17.09 17.17 2.18
C LYS A 152 -18.14 16.09 2.44
N LEU A 153 -17.76 14.81 2.37
CA LEU A 153 -18.68 13.72 2.68
C LEU A 153 -19.13 13.77 4.15
N ASN A 154 -20.39 13.47 4.36
CA ASN A 154 -20.96 13.31 5.69
C ASN A 154 -21.40 11.86 5.89
N VAL A 155 -21.47 11.43 7.15
CA VAL A 155 -22.11 10.16 7.50
C VAL A 155 -23.58 10.22 7.10
N GLY A 156 -24.04 9.23 6.33
CA GLY A 156 -25.37 9.17 5.74
C GLY A 156 -25.45 9.56 4.26
N ASP A 157 -24.39 10.17 3.69
CA ASP A 157 -24.36 10.48 2.26
C ASP A 157 -24.32 9.20 1.43
N TRP A 158 -25.09 9.19 0.33
CA TRP A 158 -25.10 8.10 -0.62
C TRP A 158 -23.81 8.01 -1.41
N VAL A 159 -23.33 6.78 -1.60
CA VAL A 159 -22.14 6.48 -2.40
C VAL A 159 -22.39 5.23 -3.25
N ILE A 160 -21.72 5.19 -4.41
CA ILE A 160 -21.88 4.15 -5.42
C ILE A 160 -20.49 3.61 -5.77
N ALA A 161 -20.30 2.30 -5.62
CA ALA A 161 -19.08 1.62 -6.07
C ALA A 161 -19.34 1.04 -7.47
N ILE A 162 -18.39 1.28 -8.36
CA ILE A 162 -18.35 0.65 -9.68
C ILE A 162 -17.03 -0.14 -9.74
N GLY A 163 -17.13 -1.41 -10.09
CA GLY A 163 -15.98 -2.29 -10.30
C GLY A 163 -16.19 -3.16 -11.52
N SER A 164 -15.12 -3.77 -12.01
CA SER A 164 -15.14 -4.67 -13.16
C SER A 164 -14.60 -6.05 -12.76
N PRO A 165 -15.35 -6.84 -11.96
CA PRO A 165 -14.88 -8.14 -11.50
C PRO A 165 -14.84 -9.16 -12.65
N PHE A 166 -13.83 -10.05 -12.64
CA PHE A 166 -13.72 -11.23 -13.50
C PHE A 166 -13.76 -10.97 -15.02
N SER A 167 -13.29 -9.81 -15.49
CA SER A 167 -13.35 -9.43 -16.93
C SER A 167 -14.77 -9.43 -17.52
N PHE A 168 -15.80 -9.35 -16.66
CA PHE A 168 -17.17 -9.13 -17.05
C PHE A 168 -17.48 -7.64 -17.13
N ASP A 169 -18.66 -7.32 -17.70
CA ASP A 169 -19.21 -5.98 -17.62
C ASP A 169 -19.22 -5.50 -16.15
N PHE A 170 -19.04 -4.20 -15.95
CA PHE A 170 -18.97 -3.60 -14.62
C PHE A 170 -20.10 -4.02 -13.69
N SER A 171 -19.79 -4.12 -12.40
CA SER A 171 -20.78 -4.33 -11.34
C SER A 171 -20.95 -3.04 -10.55
N VAL A 172 -22.19 -2.69 -10.27
CA VAL A 172 -22.58 -1.49 -9.53
C VAL A 172 -23.21 -1.88 -8.21
N THR A 173 -22.74 -1.28 -7.12
CA THR A 173 -23.34 -1.42 -5.79
C THR A 173 -23.48 -0.05 -5.16
N ALA A 174 -24.55 0.17 -4.37
CA ALA A 174 -24.82 1.44 -3.73
C ALA A 174 -25.06 1.24 -2.23
N GLY A 175 -24.75 2.26 -1.47
CA GLY A 175 -24.93 2.31 -0.02
C GLY A 175 -24.66 3.72 0.50
N ILE A 176 -24.33 3.84 1.77
CA ILE A 176 -24.06 5.12 2.42
C ILE A 176 -22.69 5.13 3.11
N VAL A 177 -22.17 6.32 3.34
CA VAL A 177 -21.05 6.53 4.28
C VAL A 177 -21.54 6.24 5.69
N SER A 178 -21.05 5.15 6.30
CA SER A 178 -21.43 4.72 7.65
C SER A 178 -20.57 5.37 8.74
N ALA A 179 -19.29 5.67 8.43
CA ALA A 179 -18.36 6.39 9.32
C ALA A 179 -17.19 6.96 8.50
N LYS A 180 -16.46 7.90 9.10
CA LYS A 180 -15.22 8.48 8.56
C LYS A 180 -14.07 8.30 9.57
N GLY A 181 -12.82 8.31 9.08
CA GLY A 181 -11.63 8.26 9.92
C GLY A 181 -11.41 6.90 10.60
N ARG A 182 -11.84 5.79 9.99
CA ARG A 182 -11.62 4.46 10.57
C ARG A 182 -10.20 3.98 10.33
N SER A 183 -9.57 3.52 11.42
CA SER A 183 -8.31 2.77 11.34
C SER A 183 -8.60 1.28 11.34
N ILE A 184 -7.92 0.56 10.45
CA ILE A 184 -8.02 -0.88 10.35
C ILE A 184 -6.68 -1.46 10.77
N GLN A 185 -6.66 -2.19 11.88
CA GLN A 185 -5.45 -2.86 12.35
C GLN A 185 -5.21 -4.12 11.52
N ASN A 186 -4.45 -3.99 10.44
CA ASN A 186 -3.93 -5.12 9.66
C ASN A 186 -2.44 -4.87 9.40
N ASN A 187 -1.57 -5.64 10.07
CA ASN A 187 -0.14 -5.85 9.76
C ASN A 187 0.59 -4.68 9.09
N ASN A 188 0.56 -3.48 9.69
CA ASN A 188 1.16 -2.23 9.22
C ASN A 188 0.49 -1.54 8.02
N ILE A 189 -0.48 -2.15 7.35
CA ILE A 189 -1.30 -1.51 6.31
C ILE A 189 -2.46 -0.79 7.01
N GLY A 190 -2.67 0.48 6.68
CA GLY A 190 -3.86 1.22 7.12
C GLY A 190 -3.69 2.17 8.30
N ASN A 191 -2.55 2.19 8.98
CA ASN A 191 -2.32 3.16 10.07
C ASN A 191 -2.23 4.62 9.56
N TYR A 192 -2.00 4.82 8.27
CA TYR A 192 -1.87 6.14 7.63
C TYR A 192 -3.08 6.53 6.78
N VAL A 193 -4.13 5.70 6.75
CA VAL A 193 -5.34 5.95 5.96
C VAL A 193 -6.55 6.09 6.87
N PRO A 194 -7.20 7.27 6.90
CA PRO A 194 -8.47 7.48 7.61
C PRO A 194 -9.65 6.96 6.79
N PHE A 195 -9.83 5.63 6.73
CA PHE A 195 -10.81 4.99 5.86
C PHE A 195 -12.23 5.55 5.99
N LEU A 196 -12.90 5.65 4.84
CA LEU A 196 -14.36 5.77 4.78
C LEU A 196 -14.95 4.37 5.00
N GLN A 197 -15.80 4.23 6.02
CA GLN A 197 -16.59 3.01 6.22
C GLN A 197 -17.91 3.17 5.48
N THR A 198 -18.32 2.16 4.71
CA THR A 198 -19.60 2.15 3.97
C THR A 198 -20.31 0.81 4.14
N ASP A 199 -21.57 0.75 3.78
CA ASP A 199 -22.35 -0.48 3.64
C ASP A 199 -22.52 -0.89 2.17
N VAL A 200 -21.72 -0.31 1.28
CA VAL A 200 -21.64 -0.71 -0.13
C VAL A 200 -21.12 -2.13 -0.24
N ALA A 201 -21.80 -2.98 -0.99
CA ALA A 201 -21.39 -4.37 -1.14
C ALA A 201 -20.11 -4.48 -2.00
N ILE A 202 -18.99 -4.78 -1.38
CA ILE A 202 -17.69 -5.01 -2.03
C ILE A 202 -17.41 -6.50 -2.07
N ASN A 203 -17.04 -7.00 -3.24
CA ASN A 203 -16.63 -8.36 -3.51
C ASN A 203 -15.28 -8.39 -4.25
N PRO A 204 -14.58 -9.54 -4.30
CA PRO A 204 -13.36 -9.68 -5.08
C PRO A 204 -13.53 -9.20 -6.52
N GLY A 205 -12.65 -8.31 -6.96
CA GLY A 205 -12.70 -7.64 -8.26
C GLY A 205 -13.16 -6.18 -8.19
N ASN A 206 -13.86 -5.73 -7.13
CA ASN A 206 -14.19 -4.31 -6.94
C ASN A 206 -13.05 -3.52 -6.28
N SER A 207 -12.07 -4.20 -5.67
CA SER A 207 -10.90 -3.55 -5.04
C SER A 207 -10.14 -2.73 -6.08
N GLY A 208 -9.74 -1.50 -5.72
CA GLY A 208 -9.10 -0.52 -6.58
C GLY A 208 -10.07 0.29 -7.44
N GLY A 209 -11.33 -0.12 -7.53
CA GLY A 209 -12.37 0.62 -8.24
C GLY A 209 -12.84 1.88 -7.48
N PRO A 210 -13.41 2.85 -8.19
CA PRO A 210 -13.86 4.11 -7.61
C PRO A 210 -15.13 3.96 -6.76
N LEU A 211 -15.21 4.80 -5.73
CA LEU A 211 -16.41 5.09 -4.98
C LEU A 211 -16.87 6.50 -5.38
N PHE A 212 -18.05 6.61 -5.96
CA PHE A 212 -18.64 7.86 -6.44
C PHE A 212 -19.62 8.45 -5.43
N ASN A 213 -19.74 9.78 -5.41
CA ASN A 213 -20.88 10.48 -4.84
C ASN A 213 -22.05 10.50 -5.86
N LEU A 214 -23.15 11.15 -5.48
CA LEU A 214 -24.33 11.27 -6.36
C LEU A 214 -24.15 12.29 -7.50
N ASP A 215 -23.14 13.12 -7.45
CA ASP A 215 -22.79 14.08 -8.51
C ASP A 215 -21.93 13.41 -9.62
N GLY A 216 -21.49 12.16 -9.41
CA GLY A 216 -20.63 11.42 -10.34
C GLY A 216 -19.15 11.65 -10.14
N ASP A 217 -18.75 12.31 -9.06
CA ASP A 217 -17.35 12.52 -8.71
C ASP A 217 -16.81 11.35 -7.87
N VAL A 218 -15.56 10.96 -8.11
CA VAL A 218 -14.88 9.98 -7.27
C VAL A 218 -14.53 10.59 -5.92
N VAL A 219 -15.01 9.95 -4.84
CA VAL A 219 -14.78 10.37 -3.45
C VAL A 219 -13.97 9.38 -2.65
N GLY A 220 -13.69 8.18 -3.21
CA GLY A 220 -12.84 7.17 -2.57
C GLY A 220 -12.45 6.04 -3.51
N ILE A 221 -11.57 5.18 -3.02
CA ILE A 221 -11.12 3.95 -3.70
C ILE A 221 -11.52 2.76 -2.84
N ASN A 222 -12.30 1.84 -3.40
CA ASN A 222 -12.69 0.62 -2.68
C ASN A 222 -11.45 -0.23 -2.42
N SER A 223 -11.19 -0.58 -1.16
CA SER A 223 -9.98 -1.31 -0.78
C SER A 223 -10.31 -2.67 -0.18
N GLN A 224 -10.98 -2.72 0.96
CA GLN A 224 -11.16 -3.96 1.70
C GLN A 224 -12.50 -4.04 2.43
N ILE A 225 -12.82 -5.25 2.89
CA ILE A 225 -13.99 -5.52 3.73
C ILE A 225 -13.54 -6.06 5.10
N TYR A 226 -14.34 -5.81 6.13
CA TYR A 226 -14.22 -6.59 7.35
C TYR A 226 -15.01 -7.88 7.18
N SER A 227 -14.32 -9.02 7.22
CA SER A 227 -14.97 -10.33 7.01
C SER A 227 -14.32 -11.41 7.86
N ARG A 228 -15.16 -12.27 8.45
CA ARG A 228 -14.73 -13.50 9.15
C ARG A 228 -14.79 -14.74 8.23
N SER A 229 -15.55 -14.66 7.15
CA SER A 229 -15.80 -15.78 6.22
C SER A 229 -15.24 -15.56 4.82
N GLY A 230 -14.61 -14.39 4.57
CA GLY A 230 -14.10 -13.99 3.25
C GLY A 230 -15.13 -13.29 2.36
N GLY A 231 -16.43 -13.27 2.72
CA GLY A 231 -17.47 -12.57 1.99
C GLY A 231 -17.92 -11.28 2.69
N TYR A 232 -18.60 -10.42 1.96
CA TYR A 232 -19.16 -9.15 2.46
C TYR A 232 -20.14 -9.38 3.62
N GLN A 233 -20.01 -8.62 4.71
CA GLN A 233 -20.81 -8.72 5.94
C GLN A 233 -21.33 -7.36 6.41
N GLY A 234 -21.56 -6.41 5.50
CA GLY A 234 -22.10 -5.08 5.82
C GLY A 234 -21.05 -4.04 6.20
N LEU A 235 -19.76 -4.35 6.14
CA LEU A 235 -18.68 -3.43 6.45
C LEU A 235 -17.67 -3.42 5.31
N ALA A 236 -17.60 -2.32 4.58
CA ALA A 236 -16.63 -2.06 3.54
C ALA A 236 -15.85 -0.78 3.85
N PHE A 237 -14.64 -0.70 3.34
CA PHE A 237 -13.72 0.40 3.58
C PHE A 237 -13.15 0.91 2.27
N ALA A 238 -13.16 2.23 2.12
CA ALA A 238 -12.58 2.92 0.98
C ALA A 238 -11.52 3.92 1.43
N ILE A 239 -10.46 4.05 0.67
CA ILE A 239 -9.43 5.07 0.85
C ILE A 239 -10.03 6.41 0.40
N PRO A 240 -10.02 7.48 1.22
CA PRO A 240 -10.51 8.78 0.83
C PRO A 240 -9.78 9.31 -0.41
N ILE A 241 -10.50 9.91 -1.35
CA ILE A 241 -9.89 10.36 -2.61
C ILE A 241 -8.84 11.44 -2.40
N ASN A 242 -9.01 12.34 -1.41
CA ASN A 242 -8.02 13.38 -1.13
C ASN A 242 -6.67 12.76 -0.73
N VAL A 243 -6.69 11.70 0.10
CA VAL A 243 -5.48 10.93 0.47
C VAL A 243 -4.89 10.23 -0.76
N ALA A 244 -5.74 9.61 -1.57
CA ALA A 244 -5.29 8.89 -2.76
C ALA A 244 -4.64 9.81 -3.79
N MET A 245 -5.19 10.99 -4.00
CA MET A 245 -4.63 11.98 -4.93
C MET A 245 -3.31 12.56 -4.43
N ASP A 246 -3.18 12.82 -3.12
CA ASP A 246 -1.89 13.27 -2.55
C ASP A 246 -0.78 12.23 -2.74
N VAL A 247 -1.10 10.96 -2.48
CA VAL A 247 -0.19 9.82 -2.72
C VAL A 247 0.15 9.69 -4.20
N ALA A 248 -0.85 9.77 -5.09
CA ALA A 248 -0.65 9.68 -6.53
C ALA A 248 0.24 10.79 -7.06
N ASP A 249 0.02 12.03 -6.61
CA ASP A 249 0.83 13.18 -7.00
C ASP A 249 2.29 13.02 -6.57
N GLN A 250 2.55 12.46 -5.37
CA GLN A 250 3.92 12.16 -4.94
C GLN A 250 4.56 11.08 -5.80
N ILE A 251 3.85 9.98 -6.06
CA ILE A 251 4.35 8.88 -6.90
C ILE A 251 4.69 9.39 -8.31
N ILE A 252 3.80 10.18 -8.92
CA ILE A 252 3.98 10.69 -10.29
C ILE A 252 5.16 11.67 -10.36
N ASN A 253 5.30 12.57 -9.38
CA ASN A 253 6.30 13.63 -9.43
C ASN A 253 7.66 13.19 -8.85
N ASN A 254 7.67 12.36 -7.80
CA ASN A 254 8.87 12.03 -7.03
C ASN A 254 9.26 10.55 -7.13
N GLY A 255 8.34 9.67 -7.56
CA GLY A 255 8.56 8.22 -7.63
C GLY A 255 8.30 7.47 -6.33
N GLU A 256 8.18 8.17 -5.21
CA GLU A 256 7.96 7.62 -3.88
C GLU A 256 7.11 8.55 -3.01
N VAL A 257 6.61 8.02 -1.89
CA VAL A 257 5.75 8.76 -0.95
C VAL A 257 6.53 9.03 0.32
N SER A 258 6.75 10.31 0.63
CA SER A 258 7.34 10.76 1.89
C SER A 258 6.25 11.16 2.88
N ARG A 259 6.41 10.76 4.14
CA ARG A 259 5.48 11.04 5.24
C ARG A 259 6.18 11.66 6.43
N GLY A 260 5.49 12.58 7.08
CA GLY A 260 5.93 13.10 8.37
C GLY A 260 6.00 11.99 9.43
N TYR A 261 6.94 12.12 10.35
CA TYR A 261 7.19 11.20 11.44
C TYR A 261 7.47 11.95 12.74
N LEU A 262 6.97 11.41 13.85
CA LEU A 262 7.19 11.97 15.18
C LEU A 262 8.21 11.19 16.02
N GLY A 263 8.30 9.87 15.83
CA GLY A 263 9.11 9.00 16.68
C GLY A 263 8.45 8.76 18.04
N VAL A 264 7.18 8.35 18.06
CA VAL A 264 6.43 8.08 19.30
C VAL A 264 5.76 6.72 19.30
N ARG A 265 5.60 6.15 20.49
CA ARG A 265 4.65 5.06 20.76
C ARG A 265 3.50 5.60 21.58
N MET A 266 2.30 5.26 21.19
CA MET A 266 1.09 5.81 21.77
C MET A 266 0.05 4.73 22.05
N SER A 267 -0.94 5.07 22.87
CA SER A 267 -2.11 4.26 23.16
C SER A 267 -3.37 5.12 23.31
N GLU A 268 -4.52 4.46 23.30
CA GLU A 268 -5.79 5.10 23.58
C GLU A 268 -5.86 5.59 25.04
N VAL A 269 -6.60 6.68 25.26
CA VAL A 269 -6.98 7.18 26.56
C VAL A 269 -8.36 6.60 26.92
N ASP A 270 -8.42 5.67 27.85
CA ASP A 270 -9.69 5.20 28.44
C ASP A 270 -10.19 6.12 29.55
N SER A 271 -11.37 5.84 30.11
CA SER A 271 -11.97 6.68 31.14
C SER A 271 -11.15 6.74 32.44
N ASP A 272 -10.53 5.61 32.84
CA ASP A 272 -9.75 5.54 34.06
C ASP A 272 -8.45 6.34 33.93
N LEU A 273 -7.84 6.28 32.72
CA LEU A 273 -6.67 7.10 32.40
C LEU A 273 -7.00 8.59 32.29
N ALA A 274 -8.17 8.95 31.72
CA ALA A 274 -8.60 10.34 31.64
C ALA A 274 -8.76 10.95 33.05
N ASP A 275 -9.42 10.22 33.95
CA ASP A 275 -9.58 10.64 35.36
C ASP A 275 -8.22 10.78 36.05
N ALA A 276 -7.31 9.81 35.87
CA ALA A 276 -5.97 9.85 36.48
C ALA A 276 -5.10 11.00 35.93
N LEU A 277 -5.28 11.37 34.67
CA LEU A 277 -4.57 12.46 34.00
C LEU A 277 -5.25 13.84 34.21
N GLY A 278 -6.38 13.88 34.91
CA GLY A 278 -7.13 15.10 35.18
C GLY A 278 -7.85 15.68 33.97
N MET A 279 -8.26 14.80 33.03
CA MET A 279 -8.98 15.17 31.80
C MET A 279 -10.50 15.03 32.00
N ASP A 280 -11.28 15.91 31.39
CA ASP A 280 -12.75 15.91 31.52
C ASP A 280 -13.42 14.72 30.77
N LYS A 281 -12.76 14.15 29.77
CA LYS A 281 -13.26 13.03 28.95
C LYS A 281 -12.10 12.23 28.36
N PRO A 282 -12.32 10.93 28.05
CA PRO A 282 -11.32 10.10 27.39
C PRO A 282 -11.21 10.48 25.91
N TYR A 283 -10.13 11.12 25.50
CA TYR A 283 -9.81 11.45 24.11
C TYR A 283 -8.32 11.76 23.93
N GLY A 284 -7.85 11.74 22.70
CA GLY A 284 -6.47 12.03 22.35
C GLY A 284 -5.57 10.80 22.24
N ALA A 285 -4.30 11.04 21.95
CA ALA A 285 -3.25 10.03 21.86
C ALA A 285 -2.31 10.13 23.07
N LEU A 286 -2.37 9.15 23.99
CA LEU A 286 -1.45 9.07 25.13
C LEU A 286 -0.08 8.60 24.64
N ILE A 287 0.95 9.38 24.93
CA ILE A 287 2.34 9.08 24.59
C ILE A 287 2.93 8.15 25.63
N ASN A 288 3.28 6.94 25.24
CA ASN A 288 3.91 5.95 26.11
C ASN A 288 5.43 6.03 26.06
N ASP A 289 5.99 6.39 24.90
CA ASP A 289 7.42 6.43 24.65
C ASP A 289 7.75 7.43 23.56
N VAL A 290 8.96 8.03 23.61
CA VAL A 290 9.46 9.01 22.64
C VAL A 290 10.85 8.54 22.21
N GLU A 291 11.10 8.45 20.91
CA GLU A 291 12.37 8.03 20.35
C GLU A 291 13.38 9.18 20.43
N GLU A 292 14.55 8.91 21.03
CA GLU A 292 15.61 9.90 21.22
C GLU A 292 16.12 10.45 19.88
N GLY A 293 16.19 11.77 19.77
CA GLY A 293 16.67 12.48 18.58
C GLY A 293 15.61 12.65 17.47
N GLU A 294 14.42 12.08 17.61
CA GLU A 294 13.34 12.24 16.65
C GLU A 294 12.53 13.54 16.91
N SER A 295 11.61 13.85 16.00
CA SER A 295 10.82 15.09 16.02
C SER A 295 10.12 15.36 17.35
N ALA A 296 9.55 14.34 17.97
CA ALA A 296 8.84 14.47 19.24
C ALA A 296 9.80 14.80 20.41
N ASP A 297 10.96 14.18 20.47
CA ASP A 297 12.00 14.46 21.47
C ASP A 297 12.50 15.91 21.34
N MET A 298 12.82 16.32 20.10
CA MET A 298 13.27 17.69 19.82
C MET A 298 12.20 18.75 20.16
N ALA A 299 10.92 18.42 20.02
CA ALA A 299 9.80 19.28 20.40
C ALA A 299 9.56 19.32 21.92
N GLY A 300 10.22 18.45 22.69
CA GLY A 300 10.07 18.35 24.14
C GLY A 300 8.81 17.62 24.58
N LEU A 301 8.26 16.74 23.72
CA LEU A 301 7.19 15.80 24.10
C LEU A 301 7.78 14.74 25.05
N VAL A 302 7.02 14.32 26.05
CA VAL A 302 7.49 13.34 27.03
C VAL A 302 6.44 12.24 27.26
N PRO A 303 6.85 11.05 27.72
CA PRO A 303 5.91 10.01 28.14
C PRO A 303 4.93 10.53 29.20
N GLY A 304 3.65 10.22 29.03
CA GLY A 304 2.53 10.71 29.86
C GLY A 304 1.80 11.91 29.28
N ASP A 305 2.31 12.54 28.25
CA ASP A 305 1.58 13.57 27.50
C ASP A 305 0.43 12.97 26.70
N VAL A 306 -0.66 13.74 26.54
CA VAL A 306 -1.78 13.37 25.66
C VAL A 306 -1.91 14.42 24.55
N ILE A 307 -1.66 14.04 23.31
CA ILE A 307 -1.89 14.89 22.15
C ILE A 307 -3.39 14.93 21.85
N ILE A 308 -4.00 16.10 21.89
CA ILE A 308 -5.43 16.33 21.67
C ILE A 308 -5.75 17.09 20.38
N GLU A 309 -4.76 17.76 19.81
CA GLU A 309 -4.85 18.46 18.53
C GLU A 309 -3.46 18.43 17.87
N PHE A 310 -3.39 18.24 16.58
CA PHE A 310 -2.16 18.30 15.79
C PHE A 310 -2.45 19.01 14.47
N ASP A 311 -1.70 20.07 14.18
CA ASP A 311 -1.85 20.92 12.97
C ASP A 311 -3.31 21.34 12.73
N ASP A 312 -3.93 21.95 13.77
CA ASP A 312 -5.34 22.40 13.81
C ASP A 312 -6.40 21.29 13.62
N GLN A 313 -5.99 20.01 13.64
CA GLN A 313 -6.90 18.86 13.56
C GLN A 313 -7.08 18.21 14.94
N GLU A 314 -8.34 18.02 15.34
CA GLU A 314 -8.67 17.36 16.62
C GLU A 314 -8.26 15.89 16.59
N ILE A 315 -7.50 15.44 17.60
CA ILE A 315 -7.13 14.04 17.81
C ILE A 315 -8.10 13.45 18.84
N LYS A 316 -9.04 12.63 18.37
CA LYS A 316 -10.04 11.97 19.24
C LYS A 316 -9.57 10.61 19.73
N PHE A 317 -8.96 9.87 18.82
CA PHE A 317 -8.41 8.54 19.05
C PHE A 317 -6.91 8.55 18.80
N SER A 318 -6.17 7.66 19.44
CA SER A 318 -4.73 7.54 19.18
C SER A 318 -4.43 7.26 17.72
N SER A 319 -5.32 6.53 17.05
CA SER A 319 -5.23 6.21 15.63
C SER A 319 -5.37 7.40 14.68
N ASP A 320 -5.90 8.55 15.15
CA ASP A 320 -6.02 9.76 14.30
C ASP A 320 -4.66 10.43 14.09
N LEU A 321 -3.75 10.32 15.07
CA LEU A 321 -2.45 11.00 15.00
C LEU A 321 -1.59 10.57 13.80
N PRO A 322 -1.41 9.27 13.48
CA PRO A 322 -0.69 8.86 12.28
C PRO A 322 -1.34 9.35 10.98
N HIS A 323 -2.68 9.45 10.96
CA HIS A 323 -3.39 9.97 9.78
C HIS A 323 -3.03 11.44 9.51
N VAL A 324 -3.01 12.26 10.56
CA VAL A 324 -2.70 13.68 10.45
C VAL A 324 -1.22 13.90 10.15
N VAL A 325 -0.34 13.29 10.95
CA VAL A 325 1.12 13.44 10.81
C VAL A 325 1.61 12.92 9.46
N GLY A 326 1.09 11.79 9.01
CA GLY A 326 1.49 11.16 7.74
C GLY A 326 1.08 11.93 6.48
N GLN A 327 0.16 12.90 6.57
CA GLN A 327 -0.20 13.79 5.47
C GLN A 327 0.67 15.03 5.38
N ILE A 328 1.41 15.35 6.44
CA ILE A 328 2.34 16.49 6.47
C ILE A 328 3.69 16.05 5.93
N ARG A 329 4.32 16.87 5.11
CA ARG A 329 5.64 16.55 4.54
C ARG A 329 6.74 16.58 5.59
N PRO A 330 7.78 15.75 5.47
CA PRO A 330 9.01 15.92 6.26
C PRO A 330 9.54 17.36 6.19
N ASP A 331 10.28 17.76 7.20
CA ASP A 331 10.84 19.11 7.40
C ASP A 331 9.80 20.23 7.53
N SER A 332 8.49 19.89 7.50
CA SER A 332 7.43 20.86 7.72
C SER A 332 7.26 21.20 9.19
N TYR A 333 6.84 22.43 9.44
CA TYR A 333 6.52 22.91 10.79
C TYR A 333 5.05 22.60 11.10
N ALA A 334 4.80 22.10 12.30
CA ALA A 334 3.46 21.81 12.82
C ALA A 334 3.35 22.15 14.30
N LYS A 335 2.12 22.30 14.83
CA LYS A 335 1.85 22.54 16.25
C LYS A 335 0.96 21.44 16.82
N ALA A 336 1.18 21.12 18.09
CA ALA A 336 0.27 20.24 18.82
C ALA A 336 -0.20 20.91 20.10
N LYS A 337 -1.48 20.71 20.45
CA LYS A 337 -1.99 20.89 21.81
C LYS A 337 -1.87 19.60 22.57
N VAL A 338 -1.30 19.69 23.75
CA VAL A 338 -0.93 18.54 24.57
C VAL A 338 -1.45 18.76 25.98
N ILE A 339 -2.04 17.75 26.61
CA ILE A 339 -2.33 17.76 28.04
C ILE A 339 -1.10 17.16 28.76
N ARG A 340 -0.50 17.94 29.65
CA ARG A 340 0.60 17.57 30.55
C ARG A 340 0.27 17.98 31.97
N ASP A 341 0.27 17.03 32.91
CA ASP A 341 -0.08 17.29 34.35
C ASP A 341 -1.41 18.02 34.49
N GLY A 342 -2.45 17.62 33.73
CA GLY A 342 -3.77 18.22 33.73
C GLY A 342 -3.87 19.64 33.14
N LYS A 343 -2.83 20.11 32.44
CA LYS A 343 -2.81 21.44 31.82
C LYS A 343 -2.56 21.33 30.32
N GLU A 344 -3.28 22.14 29.56
CA GLU A 344 -3.05 22.28 28.12
C GLU A 344 -1.79 23.13 27.87
N ILE A 345 -0.88 22.61 27.05
CA ILE A 345 0.29 23.30 26.56
C ILE A 345 0.36 23.17 25.03
N THR A 346 1.08 24.06 24.38
CA THR A 346 1.35 23.96 22.93
C THR A 346 2.83 23.65 22.72
N LEU A 347 3.10 22.68 21.87
CA LEU A 347 4.43 22.30 21.43
C LEU A 347 4.57 22.55 19.93
N ASP A 348 5.76 22.98 19.53
CA ASP A 348 6.13 23.22 18.13
C ASP A 348 7.00 22.07 17.62
N PHE A 349 6.66 21.54 16.45
CA PHE A 349 7.34 20.41 15.82
C PHE A 349 7.95 20.81 14.48
N THR A 350 9.09 20.24 14.16
CA THR A 350 9.57 20.06 12.80
C THR A 350 9.53 18.55 12.52
N LEU A 351 8.73 18.12 11.55
CA LEU A 351 8.51 16.71 11.33
C LEU A 351 9.74 16.02 10.74
N GLY A 352 10.07 14.85 11.26
CA GLY A 352 11.02 13.93 10.64
C GLY A 352 10.40 13.21 9.45
N GLU A 353 11.17 12.41 8.76
CA GLU A 353 10.70 11.51 7.70
C GLU A 353 10.45 10.12 8.27
N LEU A 354 9.29 9.53 7.92
CA LEU A 354 8.98 8.17 8.33
C LEU A 354 10.04 7.21 7.75
N PRO A 355 10.78 6.47 8.59
CA PRO A 355 11.78 5.52 8.12
C PRO A 355 11.09 4.34 7.43
N ILE A 356 10.94 4.43 6.12
CA ILE A 356 10.44 3.33 5.30
C ILE A 356 11.65 2.45 4.98
N ASN A 357 11.66 1.21 5.46
CA ASN A 357 12.55 0.19 4.91
C ASN A 357 12.10 -0.09 3.47
N SER A 358 12.52 0.76 2.54
CA SER A 358 12.20 0.71 1.11
C SER A 358 12.58 -0.63 0.47
N GLU A 359 13.41 -1.43 1.12
CA GLU A 359 13.79 -2.76 0.64
C GLU A 359 12.65 -3.81 0.72
N GLN A 360 11.59 -3.56 1.49
CA GLN A 360 10.47 -4.52 1.63
C GLN A 360 9.34 -4.30 0.62
N PHE A 361 9.29 -3.14 -0.07
CA PHE A 361 8.09 -2.71 -0.78
C PHE A 361 8.31 -2.23 -2.22
N ILE A 362 9.53 -2.34 -2.77
CA ILE A 362 9.72 -2.04 -4.18
C ILE A 362 9.13 -3.21 -4.96
N PRO A 363 8.03 -3.03 -5.74
CA PRO A 363 7.73 -3.97 -6.80
C PRO A 363 8.99 -4.05 -7.62
N ALA A 364 9.35 -5.26 -8.05
CA ALA A 364 10.46 -5.41 -8.96
C ALA A 364 10.17 -4.54 -10.19
N LYS A 365 10.49 -3.23 -10.11
CA LYS A 365 10.85 -2.50 -11.30
C LYS A 365 11.81 -3.45 -11.96
N THR A 366 11.52 -3.87 -13.16
CA THR A 366 12.51 -4.43 -14.06
C THR A 366 13.49 -3.30 -14.33
N GLN A 367 14.17 -2.83 -13.28
CA GLN A 367 15.52 -2.37 -13.44
C GLN A 367 16.18 -3.66 -13.91
N GLN A 368 16.43 -3.74 -15.19
CA GLN A 368 17.62 -4.39 -15.65
C GLN A 368 18.70 -3.87 -14.71
N SER A 369 18.89 -4.58 -13.59
CA SER A 369 20.06 -4.37 -12.76
C SER A 369 21.19 -4.60 -13.75
N SER A 370 22.04 -3.62 -13.90
CA SER A 370 23.31 -3.74 -14.62
C SER A 370 24.26 -4.74 -13.92
N ASP A 371 23.76 -5.52 -12.99
CA ASP A 371 24.47 -6.64 -12.38
C ASP A 371 24.28 -7.88 -13.25
N PRO A 372 25.31 -8.23 -14.08
CA PRO A 372 25.26 -9.35 -15.00
C PRO A 372 25.15 -10.71 -14.30
N LEU A 373 25.22 -10.78 -12.98
CA LEU A 373 24.99 -11.98 -12.16
C LEU A 373 23.54 -12.11 -11.70
N GLY A 374 22.82 -10.98 -11.56
CA GLY A 374 21.47 -10.92 -11.00
C GLY A 374 21.45 -11.30 -9.52
N LEU A 375 22.46 -10.88 -8.77
CA LEU A 375 22.57 -11.05 -7.33
C LEU A 375 22.32 -9.72 -6.62
N LYS A 376 21.54 -9.73 -5.54
CA LYS A 376 21.60 -8.68 -4.53
C LYS A 376 22.48 -9.18 -3.38
N VAL A 377 23.45 -8.38 -3.00
CA VAL A 377 24.31 -8.64 -1.86
C VAL A 377 24.13 -7.55 -0.81
N ALA A 378 24.47 -7.86 0.44
CA ALA A 378 24.46 -6.94 1.57
C ALA A 378 25.75 -7.12 2.39
N ASP A 379 26.09 -6.11 3.18
CA ASP A 379 27.17 -6.22 4.14
C ASP A 379 26.78 -7.14 5.30
N ILE A 380 27.79 -7.78 5.90
CA ILE A 380 27.60 -8.64 7.06
C ILE A 380 27.49 -7.75 8.29
N ASP A 381 26.32 -7.72 8.92
CA ASP A 381 26.09 -6.98 10.16
C ASP A 381 26.87 -7.60 11.33
N ARG A 382 28.00 -7.00 11.66
CA ARG A 382 28.89 -7.42 12.76
C ARG A 382 28.30 -7.17 14.15
N ASN A 383 27.28 -6.36 14.27
CA ASN A 383 26.57 -6.11 15.54
C ASN A 383 25.57 -7.24 15.85
N ASN A 384 25.19 -8.03 14.86
CA ASN A 384 24.34 -9.20 15.06
C ASN A 384 25.17 -10.38 15.61
N PRO A 385 24.88 -10.89 16.83
CA PRO A 385 25.61 -12.01 17.42
C PRO A 385 25.68 -13.26 16.55
N ALA A 386 24.66 -13.51 15.72
CA ALA A 386 24.62 -14.64 14.80
C ALA A 386 25.57 -14.50 13.61
N MET A 387 26.04 -13.28 13.30
CA MET A 387 26.89 -12.99 12.14
C MET A 387 28.34 -12.61 12.52
N THR A 388 28.63 -12.47 13.82
CA THR A 388 29.95 -11.99 14.32
C THR A 388 31.10 -12.91 13.88
N ASN A 389 30.88 -14.22 13.76
CA ASN A 389 31.88 -15.22 13.37
C ASN A 389 31.87 -15.56 11.86
N MET A 390 31.11 -14.85 11.04
CA MET A 390 31.11 -15.06 9.59
C MET A 390 32.40 -14.50 8.97
N PRO A 391 32.92 -15.13 7.87
CA PRO A 391 34.09 -14.60 7.16
C PRO A 391 33.81 -13.21 6.56
N GLU A 392 34.84 -12.47 6.19
CA GLU A 392 34.71 -11.28 5.38
C GLU A 392 34.13 -11.63 4.01
N GLY A 393 33.23 -10.78 3.50
CA GLY A 393 32.57 -11.00 2.22
C GLY A 393 31.24 -10.26 2.13
N ALA A 394 30.60 -10.39 0.99
CA ALA A 394 29.24 -9.88 0.75
C ALA A 394 28.22 -11.03 0.86
N ILE A 395 27.21 -10.89 1.73
CA ILE A 395 26.17 -11.89 1.91
C ILE A 395 25.10 -11.74 0.82
N VAL A 396 24.73 -12.84 0.18
CA VAL A 396 23.69 -12.84 -0.87
C VAL A 396 22.33 -12.72 -0.19
N SER A 397 21.69 -11.58 -0.36
CA SER A 397 20.35 -11.29 0.16
C SER A 397 19.25 -11.81 -0.78
N ARG A 398 19.50 -11.79 -2.12
CA ARG A 398 18.58 -12.28 -3.14
C ARG A 398 19.33 -12.80 -4.37
N VAL A 399 18.75 -13.82 -5.03
CA VAL A 399 19.17 -14.30 -6.34
C VAL A 399 17.98 -14.17 -7.28
N ASN A 400 18.18 -13.48 -8.40
CA ASN A 400 17.14 -13.38 -9.42
C ASN A 400 16.96 -14.77 -10.10
N PRO A 401 15.76 -15.36 -10.13
CA PRO A 401 15.52 -16.69 -10.67
C PRO A 401 15.93 -16.89 -12.14
N ASN A 402 15.90 -15.82 -12.92
CA ASN A 402 16.25 -15.84 -14.35
C ASN A 402 17.67 -15.34 -14.63
N SER A 403 18.50 -15.23 -13.62
CA SER A 403 19.86 -14.69 -13.74
C SER A 403 20.93 -15.77 -14.00
N ALA A 404 22.12 -15.30 -14.39
CA ALA A 404 23.30 -16.13 -14.58
C ALA A 404 23.69 -16.94 -13.32
N ALA A 405 23.43 -16.40 -12.13
CA ALA A 405 23.73 -17.04 -10.84
C ALA A 405 22.65 -17.99 -10.35
N SER A 406 21.48 -18.04 -11.00
CA SER A 406 20.36 -18.89 -10.61
C SER A 406 20.75 -20.37 -10.58
N GLY A 407 20.36 -21.07 -9.53
CA GLY A 407 20.69 -22.50 -9.31
C GLY A 407 22.15 -22.78 -8.92
N LYS A 408 23.03 -21.77 -8.91
CA LYS A 408 24.44 -21.91 -8.55
C LYS A 408 24.81 -21.21 -7.25
N VAL A 409 24.24 -20.05 -7.02
CA VAL A 409 24.36 -19.24 -5.80
C VAL A 409 23.00 -19.20 -5.11
N ASN A 410 22.98 -19.24 -3.79
CA ASN A 410 21.76 -19.24 -2.98
C ASN A 410 21.74 -18.03 -2.05
N ARG A 411 20.54 -17.62 -1.64
CA ARG A 411 20.38 -16.65 -0.55
C ARG A 411 21.08 -17.17 0.72
N GLY A 412 21.83 -16.30 1.38
CA GLY A 412 22.62 -16.61 2.57
C GLY A 412 24.04 -17.10 2.27
N ASP A 413 24.42 -17.31 1.00
CA ASP A 413 25.82 -17.52 0.62
C ASP A 413 26.64 -16.26 0.89
N ILE A 414 27.88 -16.41 1.34
CA ILE A 414 28.82 -15.30 1.53
C ILE A 414 29.85 -15.37 0.40
N ILE A 415 29.85 -14.39 -0.48
CA ILE A 415 30.82 -14.29 -1.56
C ILE A 415 32.11 -13.67 -0.99
N THR A 416 33.21 -14.39 -1.11
CA THR A 416 34.52 -13.98 -0.56
C THR A 416 35.54 -13.60 -1.62
N MET A 417 35.34 -14.07 -2.87
CA MET A 417 36.24 -13.79 -3.99
C MET A 417 35.57 -14.12 -5.32
N ILE A 418 35.92 -13.37 -6.34
CA ILE A 418 35.58 -13.68 -7.75
C ILE A 418 36.88 -13.88 -8.52
N GLN A 419 36.91 -14.89 -9.40
CA GLN A 419 38.07 -15.19 -10.23
C GLN A 419 37.70 -15.18 -11.70
N TYR A 420 38.50 -14.49 -12.52
CA TYR A 420 38.34 -14.38 -13.96
C TYR A 420 39.69 -14.50 -14.67
N LYS A 421 39.81 -15.44 -15.59
CA LYS A 421 41.06 -15.68 -16.38
C LYS A 421 42.31 -15.72 -15.48
N GLY A 422 42.22 -16.40 -14.34
CA GLY A 422 43.32 -16.54 -13.37
C GLY A 422 43.50 -15.34 -12.41
N ARG A 423 42.87 -14.19 -12.68
CA ARG A 423 42.92 -13.00 -11.82
C ARG A 423 41.91 -13.11 -10.69
N LYS A 424 42.32 -12.77 -9.47
CA LYS A 424 41.50 -12.84 -8.26
C LYS A 424 41.07 -11.46 -7.82
N TYR A 425 39.78 -11.31 -7.49
CA TYR A 425 39.15 -10.12 -6.96
C TYR A 425 38.56 -10.50 -5.60
N ASN A 426 39.21 -10.07 -4.51
CA ASN A 426 38.72 -10.34 -3.18
C ASN A 426 37.47 -9.51 -2.90
N VAL A 427 36.51 -10.09 -2.19
CA VAL A 427 35.26 -9.45 -1.78
C VAL A 427 35.25 -9.40 -0.26
N TYR A 428 35.17 -8.20 0.31
CA TYR A 428 35.15 -7.93 1.73
C TYR A 428 33.79 -7.40 2.20
N ASP A 429 33.08 -6.71 1.28
CA ASP A 429 31.83 -5.97 1.47
C ASP A 429 31.10 -5.80 0.13
N VAL A 430 29.96 -5.08 0.16
CA VAL A 430 29.16 -4.79 -1.04
C VAL A 430 29.94 -3.95 -2.06
N ASP A 431 30.74 -2.98 -1.62
CA ASP A 431 31.46 -2.08 -2.51
C ASP A 431 32.55 -2.84 -3.29
N SER A 432 33.32 -3.69 -2.63
CA SER A 432 34.34 -4.53 -3.26
C SER A 432 33.71 -5.57 -4.21
N PHE A 433 32.50 -6.09 -3.90
CA PHE A 433 31.75 -6.94 -4.81
C PHE A 433 31.36 -6.18 -6.08
N ASN A 434 30.76 -4.99 -5.94
CA ASN A 434 30.36 -4.16 -7.09
C ASN A 434 31.54 -3.76 -7.95
N GLN A 435 32.69 -3.39 -7.34
CA GLN A 435 33.93 -3.11 -8.06
C GLN A 435 34.44 -4.33 -8.85
N ALA A 436 34.36 -5.53 -8.26
CA ALA A 436 34.75 -6.75 -8.93
C ALA A 436 33.87 -7.03 -10.16
N ILE A 437 32.54 -6.94 -9.99
CA ILE A 437 31.57 -7.18 -11.05
C ILE A 437 31.69 -6.18 -12.19
N GLY A 438 31.98 -4.91 -11.89
CA GLY A 438 32.20 -3.86 -12.90
C GLY A 438 33.35 -4.11 -13.89
N ASN A 439 34.21 -5.10 -13.62
CA ASN A 439 35.30 -5.48 -14.52
C ASN A 439 34.91 -6.52 -15.58
N PHE A 440 33.66 -7.03 -15.56
CA PHE A 440 33.23 -8.12 -16.42
C PHE A 440 32.13 -7.69 -17.36
N SER A 441 32.01 -8.42 -18.48
CA SER A 441 31.01 -8.17 -19.51
C SER A 441 30.15 -9.41 -19.76
N SER A 442 28.98 -9.24 -20.41
CA SER A 442 28.13 -10.35 -20.84
C SER A 442 28.95 -11.36 -21.67
N GLY A 443 28.77 -12.64 -21.41
CA GLY A 443 29.50 -13.75 -21.97
C GLY A 443 30.78 -14.16 -21.23
N ASP A 444 31.24 -13.37 -20.25
CA ASP A 444 32.41 -13.74 -19.46
C ASP A 444 32.09 -14.90 -18.50
N LYS A 445 33.01 -15.85 -18.37
CA LYS A 445 32.91 -16.98 -17.43
C LYS A 445 33.77 -16.70 -16.22
N ILE A 446 33.12 -16.54 -15.08
CA ILE A 446 33.77 -16.27 -13.80
C ILE A 446 33.61 -17.46 -12.85
N ALA A 447 34.52 -17.57 -11.89
CA ALA A 447 34.39 -18.48 -10.76
C ALA A 447 34.09 -17.65 -9.48
N ILE A 448 32.96 -17.90 -8.85
CA ILE A 448 32.56 -17.28 -7.59
C ILE A 448 32.95 -18.21 -6.47
N HIS A 449 33.81 -17.74 -5.58
CA HIS A 449 34.17 -18.40 -4.32
C HIS A 449 33.21 -17.91 -3.24
N LEU A 450 32.50 -18.84 -2.66
CA LEU A 450 31.47 -18.53 -1.66
C LEU A 450 31.54 -19.49 -0.47
N MET A 451 30.98 -19.07 0.64
CA MET A 451 30.77 -19.91 1.81
C MET A 451 29.25 -20.14 1.99
N ARG A 452 28.85 -21.40 2.12
CA ARG A 452 27.47 -21.84 2.37
C ARG A 452 27.46 -22.75 3.59
N ASN A 453 26.75 -22.35 4.65
CA ASN A 453 26.65 -23.13 5.91
C ASN A 453 28.04 -23.57 6.43
N GLY A 454 29.04 -22.69 6.39
CA GLY A 454 30.40 -22.98 6.85
C GLY A 454 31.27 -23.75 5.85
N THR A 455 30.75 -24.20 4.73
CA THR A 455 31.50 -24.93 3.68
C THR A 455 31.91 -24.01 2.54
N ARG A 456 33.17 -24.04 2.14
CA ARG A 456 33.68 -23.30 0.98
C ARG A 456 33.30 -24.00 -0.32
N LEU A 457 32.75 -23.24 -1.25
CA LEU A 457 32.30 -23.71 -2.56
C LEU A 457 32.84 -22.79 -3.65
N ILE A 458 33.07 -23.34 -4.83
CA ILE A 458 33.38 -22.57 -6.03
C ILE A 458 32.31 -22.89 -7.07
N ARG A 459 31.72 -21.85 -7.67
CA ARG A 459 30.68 -21.96 -8.68
C ARG A 459 31.07 -21.19 -9.93
N SER A 460 31.02 -21.86 -11.08
CA SER A 460 31.24 -21.16 -12.35
C SER A 460 29.91 -20.54 -12.82
N VAL A 461 29.98 -19.28 -13.23
CA VAL A 461 28.84 -18.52 -13.75
C VAL A 461 29.26 -17.86 -15.05
N THR A 462 28.41 -17.95 -16.07
CA THR A 462 28.56 -17.19 -17.32
C THR A 462 27.64 -15.99 -17.24
N LEU A 463 28.17 -14.79 -17.34
CA LEU A 463 27.41 -13.55 -17.24
C LEU A 463 26.44 -13.41 -18.42
N SER A 464 25.21 -12.98 -18.15
CA SER A 464 24.14 -12.82 -19.15
C SER A 464 24.07 -11.40 -19.70
#